data_445da8d14d7a593a74e405d4c5f21327
#
_entry.id   445da8d14d7a593a74e405d4c5f21327
#
_cell.length_a   1.000
_cell.length_b   1.000
_cell.length_c   1.000
_cell.angle_alpha   90.00
_cell.angle_beta   90.00
_cell.angle_gamma   90.00
#
_symmetry.space_group_name_H-M   'P 1'
#
loop_
_entity.id
_entity.type
_entity.pdbx_description
1 polymer ?
#
loop_
_entity_poly.entity_id
_entity_poly.type
_entity_poly.pdbx_seq_one_letter_code
_entity_poly.pdbx_strand_id
1 'polypeptide(L)'
;MRTFPYDGTLVEKWEIPTRKENNGDQILPDVAAAVNAKMEEKGISKEEVEGVGIGVPGPVNSKGEVSRAVNLFWGYKNVVGEMEELTGLHAEAGNDANVAALGEAWKGAAAGSSDVIMVTLGTGVGGGIIVDGKIVTGHHGAGGEIGHANVDHHETESCNCGNRGCLEQYASATGIVRMAKKSLQLPVRTVFSEMPKRFQQKQFWTHLRRMIR
;
A
#
# COMPACT_ATOMS: atom_id res chain seq x y z
N MET A 1 12.77 -2.27 1.38
CA MET A 1 13.16 -1.50 2.59
C MET A 1 13.99 -0.31 2.20
N ARG A 2 14.12 0.68 3.06
CA ARG A 2 14.87 1.92 2.79
C ARG A 2 15.47 2.43 4.09
N THR A 3 16.64 3.06 4.01
CA THR A 3 17.29 3.73 5.13
C THR A 3 17.35 5.23 4.89
N PHE A 4 17.00 6.01 5.89
CA PHE A 4 16.99 7.46 5.87
C PHE A 4 17.65 8.00 7.14
N PRO A 5 18.51 9.03 7.07
CA PRO A 5 18.82 9.89 8.21
C PRO A 5 17.60 10.78 8.53
N TYR A 6 17.69 11.51 9.64
CA TYR A 6 16.62 12.37 10.13
C TYR A 6 16.16 13.44 9.11
N ASP A 7 17.03 13.87 8.20
CA ASP A 7 16.70 14.82 7.14
C ASP A 7 15.87 14.22 5.99
N GLY A 8 15.60 12.91 6.01
CA GLY A 8 14.81 12.19 5.03
C GLY A 8 15.53 11.91 3.71
N THR A 9 16.84 12.11 3.63
CA THR A 9 17.64 11.75 2.46
C THR A 9 17.68 10.23 2.32
N LEU A 10 17.31 9.70 1.14
CA LEU A 10 17.42 8.27 0.89
C LEU A 10 18.87 7.82 0.82
N VAL A 11 19.32 7.03 1.80
CA VAL A 11 20.68 6.46 1.81
C VAL A 11 20.75 5.20 0.97
N GLU A 12 19.83 4.29 1.20
CA GLU A 12 19.83 2.99 0.52
C GLU A 12 18.42 2.43 0.38
N LYS A 13 18.21 1.66 -0.70
CA LYS A 13 16.99 0.88 -0.95
C LYS A 13 17.39 -0.56 -1.23
N TRP A 14 16.72 -1.52 -0.55
CA TRP A 14 16.87 -2.95 -0.85
C TRP A 14 15.53 -3.68 -0.71
N GLU A 15 15.49 -4.89 -1.21
CA GLU A 15 14.28 -5.72 -1.23
C GLU A 15 14.61 -7.13 -0.76
N ILE A 16 13.65 -7.77 -0.11
CA ILE A 16 13.69 -9.18 0.24
C ILE A 16 12.43 -9.87 -0.29
N PRO A 17 12.45 -11.16 -0.56
CA PRO A 17 11.26 -11.91 -0.90
C PRO A 17 10.23 -11.85 0.24
N THR A 18 8.94 -11.72 -0.11
CA THR A 18 7.85 -11.81 0.87
C THR A 18 7.36 -13.24 0.92
N ARG A 19 7.72 -13.98 1.97
CA ARG A 19 7.30 -15.38 2.19
C ARG A 19 5.90 -15.41 2.80
N LYS A 20 4.91 -15.81 2.00
CA LYS A 20 3.49 -15.82 2.41
C LYS A 20 3.01 -17.17 2.90
N GLU A 21 3.86 -18.19 2.88
CA GLU A 21 3.59 -19.53 3.38
C GLU A 21 3.25 -19.48 4.88
N ASN A 22 2.50 -20.43 5.37
CA ASN A 22 2.08 -20.53 6.76
C ASN A 22 1.44 -19.21 7.27
N ASN A 23 0.50 -18.67 6.51
CA ASN A 23 -0.20 -17.42 6.82
C ASN A 23 0.74 -16.20 6.95
N GLY A 24 1.86 -16.19 6.25
CA GLY A 24 2.82 -15.09 6.26
C GLY A 24 3.56 -14.90 7.60
N ASP A 25 3.65 -15.93 8.43
CA ASP A 25 4.30 -15.86 9.75
C ASP A 25 5.79 -15.50 9.67
N GLN A 26 6.43 -15.75 8.54
CA GLN A 26 7.84 -15.45 8.34
C GLN A 26 8.11 -14.02 7.85
N ILE A 27 7.09 -13.23 7.54
CA ILE A 27 7.28 -11.89 6.97
C ILE A 27 7.99 -10.95 7.95
N LEU A 28 7.51 -10.84 9.19
CA LEU A 28 8.14 -9.96 10.19
C LEU A 28 9.52 -10.46 10.64
N PRO A 29 9.73 -11.76 10.91
CA PRO A 29 11.07 -12.30 11.15
C PRO A 29 12.06 -12.00 10.02
N ASP A 30 11.66 -12.14 8.76
CA ASP A 30 12.52 -11.82 7.61
C ASP A 30 12.86 -10.34 7.52
N VAL A 31 11.87 -9.48 7.76
CA VAL A 31 12.07 -8.02 7.80
C VAL A 31 13.04 -7.65 8.93
N ALA A 32 12.83 -8.17 10.13
CA ALA A 32 13.70 -7.91 11.28
C ALA A 32 15.13 -8.41 11.04
N ALA A 33 15.30 -9.64 10.51
CA ALA A 33 16.60 -10.16 10.16
C ALA A 33 17.32 -9.28 9.13
N ALA A 34 16.60 -8.78 8.13
CA ALA A 34 17.19 -7.91 7.12
C ALA A 34 17.55 -6.51 7.67
N VAL A 35 16.78 -5.98 8.63
CA VAL A 35 17.12 -4.73 9.34
C VAL A 35 18.39 -4.93 10.16
N ASN A 36 18.45 -5.97 11.00
CA ASN A 36 19.60 -6.26 11.84
C ASN A 36 20.87 -6.51 11.00
N ALA A 37 20.77 -7.30 9.94
CA ALA A 37 21.90 -7.53 9.02
C ALA A 37 22.40 -6.25 8.34
N LYS A 38 21.48 -5.34 8.00
CA LYS A 38 21.85 -4.04 7.41
C LYS A 38 22.53 -3.11 8.41
N MET A 39 22.11 -3.12 9.67
CA MET A 39 22.77 -2.38 10.75
C MET A 39 24.19 -2.90 10.96
N GLU A 40 24.35 -4.23 11.02
CA GLU A 40 25.67 -4.88 11.15
C GLU A 40 26.59 -4.53 9.96
N GLU A 41 26.09 -4.65 8.72
CA GLU A 41 26.82 -4.31 7.49
C GLU A 41 27.35 -2.87 7.51
N LYS A 42 26.55 -1.95 8.05
CA LYS A 42 26.88 -0.51 8.10
C LYS A 42 27.63 -0.10 9.37
N GLY A 43 27.78 -0.98 10.34
CA GLY A 43 28.35 -0.66 11.64
C GLY A 43 27.52 0.31 12.46
N ILE A 44 26.19 0.31 12.26
CA ILE A 44 25.24 1.18 12.98
C ILE A 44 24.77 0.49 14.25
N SER A 45 24.94 1.15 15.40
CA SER A 45 24.44 0.67 16.67
C SER A 45 22.94 0.94 16.86
N LYS A 46 22.29 0.25 17.79
CA LYS A 46 20.85 0.46 18.05
C LYS A 46 20.55 1.87 18.57
N GLU A 47 21.47 2.44 19.31
CA GLU A 47 21.36 3.78 19.87
C GLU A 47 21.39 4.89 18.81
N GLU A 48 21.91 4.57 17.62
CA GLU A 48 21.94 5.48 16.47
C GLU A 48 20.68 5.38 15.60
N VAL A 49 19.78 4.42 15.89
CA VAL A 49 18.54 4.21 15.12
C VAL A 49 17.34 4.76 15.88
N GLU A 50 16.69 5.76 15.34
CA GLU A 50 15.46 6.34 15.91
C GLU A 50 14.34 5.30 15.98
N GLY A 51 14.16 4.48 14.94
CA GLY A 51 13.15 3.44 14.90
C GLY A 51 12.93 2.84 13.52
N VAL A 52 11.96 1.94 13.44
CA VAL A 52 11.55 1.23 12.24
C VAL A 52 10.10 1.57 11.89
N GLY A 53 9.89 2.26 10.78
CA GLY A 53 8.55 2.54 10.24
C GLY A 53 8.11 1.45 9.24
N ILE A 54 6.90 0.95 9.40
CA ILE A 54 6.38 -0.16 8.59
C ILE A 54 5.05 0.21 7.93
N GLY A 55 5.02 0.25 6.60
CA GLY A 55 3.77 0.35 5.82
C GLY A 55 3.20 -1.04 5.57
N VAL A 56 1.97 -1.28 5.98
CA VAL A 56 1.29 -2.59 5.86
C VAL A 56 0.00 -2.44 5.06
N PRO A 57 -0.31 -3.36 4.14
CA PRO A 57 -1.61 -3.36 3.47
C PRO A 57 -2.73 -3.77 4.44
N GLY A 58 -3.76 -2.94 4.55
CA GLY A 58 -4.92 -3.16 5.40
C GLY A 58 -5.02 -2.21 6.58
N PRO A 59 -6.10 -2.31 7.38
CA PRO A 59 -6.34 -1.42 8.51
C PRO A 59 -5.33 -1.64 9.65
N VAL A 60 -4.69 -0.56 10.08
CA VAL A 60 -3.75 -0.54 11.21
C VAL A 60 -4.28 0.44 12.26
N ASN A 61 -4.46 -0.02 13.48
CA ASN A 61 -4.92 0.83 14.59
C ASN A 61 -3.78 1.66 15.20
N SER A 62 -4.12 2.53 16.14
CA SER A 62 -3.17 3.41 16.82
C SER A 62 -2.10 2.69 17.67
N LYS A 63 -2.21 1.38 17.86
CA LYS A 63 -1.21 0.56 18.55
C LYS A 63 -0.29 -0.19 17.58
N GLY A 64 -0.44 0.03 16.26
CA GLY A 64 0.32 -0.70 15.26
C GLY A 64 -0.13 -2.15 15.07
N GLU A 65 -1.38 -2.45 15.44
CA GLU A 65 -1.98 -3.77 15.27
C GLU A 65 -2.81 -3.81 13.99
N VAL A 66 -2.65 -4.88 13.22
CA VAL A 66 -3.42 -5.17 12.01
C VAL A 66 -4.55 -6.11 12.38
N SER A 67 -5.78 -5.73 12.08
CA SER A 67 -6.93 -6.61 12.30
C SER A 67 -7.01 -7.72 11.24
N ARG A 68 -6.66 -7.41 10.00
CA ARG A 68 -6.59 -8.34 8.87
C ARG A 68 -5.82 -7.73 7.70
N ALA A 69 -4.90 -8.49 7.11
CA ALA A 69 -4.23 -8.13 5.87
C ALA A 69 -4.37 -9.28 4.85
N VAL A 70 -5.40 -9.21 4.01
CA VAL A 70 -5.76 -10.29 3.07
C VAL A 70 -4.61 -10.64 2.13
N ASN A 71 -3.88 -9.63 1.64
CA ASN A 71 -2.77 -9.81 0.71
C ASN A 71 -1.53 -10.49 1.32
N LEU A 72 -1.45 -10.53 2.66
CA LEU A 72 -0.38 -11.17 3.42
C LEU A 72 -0.85 -12.47 4.09
N PHE A 73 -2.12 -12.84 3.93
CA PHE A 73 -2.80 -13.94 4.63
C PHE A 73 -2.83 -13.77 6.15
N TRP A 74 -2.64 -12.55 6.65
CA TRP A 74 -2.70 -12.27 8.08
C TRP A 74 -4.15 -12.15 8.56
N GLY A 75 -4.46 -12.81 9.69
CA GLY A 75 -5.51 -12.42 10.59
C GLY A 75 -5.05 -11.26 11.48
N TYR A 76 -5.41 -11.30 12.75
CA TYR A 76 -4.85 -10.35 13.72
C TYR A 76 -3.32 -10.51 13.84
N LYS A 77 -2.60 -9.36 13.83
CA LYS A 77 -1.13 -9.32 13.92
C LYS A 77 -0.70 -8.07 14.68
N ASN A 78 0.04 -8.23 15.78
CA ASN A 78 0.68 -7.11 16.49
C ASN A 78 2.03 -6.80 15.83
N VAL A 79 2.01 -5.97 14.77
CA VAL A 79 3.19 -5.68 13.95
C VAL A 79 4.25 -4.92 14.75
N VAL A 80 3.85 -3.91 15.52
CA VAL A 80 4.77 -3.12 16.34
C VAL A 80 5.43 -3.98 17.40
N GLY A 81 4.63 -4.68 18.22
CA GLY A 81 5.18 -5.51 19.30
C GLY A 81 6.14 -6.60 18.80
N GLU A 82 5.79 -7.30 17.72
CA GLU A 82 6.68 -8.31 17.14
C GLU A 82 7.96 -7.71 16.58
N MET A 83 7.90 -6.56 15.91
CA MET A 83 9.11 -5.92 15.38
C MET A 83 10.02 -5.39 16.50
N GLU A 84 9.46 -4.81 17.55
CA GLU A 84 10.23 -4.37 18.72
C GLU A 84 10.91 -5.54 19.42
N GLU A 85 10.21 -6.67 19.58
CA GLU A 85 10.79 -7.89 20.15
C GLU A 85 11.94 -8.45 19.29
N LEU A 86 11.76 -8.50 17.98
CA LEU A 86 12.73 -9.09 17.05
C LEU A 86 13.96 -8.20 16.78
N THR A 87 13.79 -6.88 16.80
CA THR A 87 14.89 -5.94 16.50
C THR A 87 15.49 -5.28 17.73
N GLY A 88 14.70 -5.13 18.79
CA GLY A 88 15.04 -4.31 19.96
C GLY A 88 15.07 -2.81 19.64
N LEU A 89 14.43 -2.38 18.53
CA LEU A 89 14.28 -0.99 18.12
C LEU A 89 12.84 -0.55 18.35
N HIS A 90 12.62 0.74 18.57
CA HIS A 90 11.28 1.31 18.53
C HIS A 90 10.66 1.08 17.15
N ALA A 91 9.39 0.71 17.08
CA ALA A 91 8.70 0.47 15.82
C ALA A 91 7.38 1.22 15.74
N GLU A 92 7.03 1.66 14.55
CA GLU A 92 5.71 2.18 14.23
C GLU A 92 5.15 1.50 12.96
N ALA A 93 3.85 1.27 12.94
CA ALA A 93 3.19 0.70 11.78
C ALA A 93 1.99 1.53 11.35
N GLY A 94 1.78 1.62 10.06
CA GLY A 94 0.63 2.30 9.46
C GLY A 94 0.15 1.61 8.20
N ASN A 95 -1.07 1.92 7.76
CA ASN A 95 -1.53 1.51 6.45
C ASN A 95 -0.62 2.08 5.35
N ASP A 96 -0.32 1.31 4.31
CA ASP A 96 0.62 1.67 3.25
C ASP A 96 0.24 2.97 2.50
N ALA A 97 -1.04 3.20 2.22
CA ALA A 97 -1.50 4.45 1.60
C ALA A 97 -1.40 5.64 2.58
N ASN A 98 -1.66 5.43 3.87
CA ASN A 98 -1.48 6.44 4.89
C ASN A 98 0.00 6.84 5.04
N VAL A 99 0.90 5.86 5.09
CA VAL A 99 2.35 6.11 5.14
C VAL A 99 2.83 6.83 3.89
N ALA A 100 2.29 6.48 2.72
CA ALA A 100 2.60 7.19 1.49
C ALA A 100 2.13 8.66 1.53
N ALA A 101 0.92 8.93 2.07
CA ALA A 101 0.41 10.30 2.24
C ALA A 101 1.30 11.12 3.19
N LEU A 102 1.75 10.53 4.30
CA LEU A 102 2.71 11.15 5.21
C LEU A 102 4.04 11.46 4.50
N GLY A 103 4.54 10.55 3.69
CA GLY A 103 5.75 10.76 2.89
C GLY A 103 5.62 11.93 1.91
N GLU A 104 4.47 12.04 1.22
CA GLU A 104 4.18 13.17 0.32
C GLU A 104 4.02 14.50 1.06
N ALA A 105 3.44 14.49 2.26
CA ALA A 105 3.34 15.69 3.10
C ALA A 105 4.72 16.09 3.67
N TRP A 106 5.60 15.14 3.92
CA TRP A 106 6.92 15.42 4.48
C TRP A 106 7.92 15.89 3.42
N LYS A 107 8.08 15.15 2.33
CA LYS A 107 9.14 15.35 1.32
C LYS A 107 8.66 15.31 -0.13
N GLY A 108 7.37 15.17 -0.34
CA GLY A 108 6.78 15.05 -1.67
C GLY A 108 6.06 16.30 -2.15
N ALA A 109 5.08 16.10 -3.02
CA ALA A 109 4.33 17.17 -3.66
C ALA A 109 3.44 17.99 -2.70
N ALA A 110 3.12 17.44 -1.52
CA ALA A 110 2.34 18.10 -0.48
C ALA A 110 3.17 18.72 0.65
N ALA A 111 4.50 18.81 0.48
CA ALA A 111 5.39 19.35 1.50
C ALA A 111 4.98 20.78 1.90
N GLY A 112 4.84 21.00 3.21
CA GLY A 112 4.40 22.28 3.79
C GLY A 112 2.88 22.46 3.88
N SER A 113 2.07 21.48 3.44
CA SER A 113 0.63 21.48 3.63
C SER A 113 0.23 20.75 4.91
N SER A 114 -0.67 21.35 5.70
CA SER A 114 -1.26 20.73 6.90
C SER A 114 -2.43 19.79 6.59
N ASP A 115 -3.08 20.02 5.45
CA ASP A 115 -4.26 19.29 5.02
C ASP A 115 -4.00 18.68 3.64
N VAL A 116 -4.08 17.35 3.55
CA VAL A 116 -3.73 16.58 2.35
C VAL A 116 -4.73 15.46 2.14
N ILE A 117 -5.19 15.30 0.91
CA ILE A 117 -5.86 14.08 0.46
C ILE A 117 -5.01 13.47 -0.63
N MET A 118 -4.46 12.31 -0.35
CA MET A 118 -3.72 11.49 -1.32
C MET A 118 -4.59 10.35 -1.83
N VAL A 119 -4.57 10.14 -3.14
CA VAL A 119 -5.26 9.03 -3.79
C VAL A 119 -4.25 8.21 -4.59
N THR A 120 -4.18 6.93 -4.32
CA THR A 120 -3.35 6.00 -5.08
C THR A 120 -4.21 5.18 -6.04
N LEU A 121 -3.88 5.24 -7.33
CA LEU A 121 -4.55 4.47 -8.38
C LEU A 121 -3.59 3.38 -8.88
N GLY A 122 -3.77 2.17 -8.38
CA GLY A 122 -2.98 1.00 -8.72
C GLY A 122 -3.87 -0.19 -9.06
N THR A 123 -3.50 -1.38 -8.59
CA THR A 123 -4.36 -2.59 -8.65
C THR A 123 -5.71 -2.34 -7.97
N GLY A 124 -5.71 -1.59 -6.86
CA GLY A 124 -6.87 -1.06 -6.17
C GLY A 124 -6.87 0.46 -6.14
N VAL A 125 -7.74 1.05 -5.31
CA VAL A 125 -7.77 2.47 -4.98
C VAL A 125 -7.50 2.62 -3.49
N GLY A 126 -6.37 3.22 -3.13
CA GLY A 126 -6.04 3.58 -1.76
C GLY A 126 -6.19 5.08 -1.51
N GLY A 127 -6.30 5.48 -0.25
CA GLY A 127 -6.34 6.87 0.14
C GLY A 127 -5.64 7.10 1.47
N GLY A 128 -5.08 8.30 1.61
CA GLY A 128 -4.56 8.82 2.87
C GLY A 128 -5.05 10.25 3.08
N ILE A 129 -5.55 10.55 4.26
CA ILE A 129 -6.12 11.84 4.59
C ILE A 129 -5.34 12.41 5.78
N ILE A 130 -4.80 13.60 5.62
CA ILE A 130 -4.12 14.35 6.67
C ILE A 130 -4.95 15.61 6.95
N VAL A 131 -5.21 15.89 8.22
CA VAL A 131 -5.91 17.10 8.70
C VAL A 131 -5.10 17.65 9.87
N ASP A 132 -4.84 18.97 9.83
CA ASP A 132 -3.99 19.65 10.83
C ASP A 132 -2.65 18.94 11.06
N GLY A 133 -2.01 18.45 9.99
CA GLY A 133 -0.73 17.74 10.03
C GLY A 133 -0.81 16.31 10.59
N LYS A 134 -2.01 15.78 10.86
CA LYS A 134 -2.21 14.46 11.44
C LYS A 134 -2.95 13.53 10.48
N ILE A 135 -2.45 12.31 10.35
CA ILE A 135 -3.11 11.28 9.54
C ILE A 135 -4.43 10.85 10.18
N VAL A 136 -5.48 10.79 9.38
CA VAL A 136 -6.80 10.33 9.80
C VAL A 136 -6.87 8.82 9.66
N THR A 137 -6.62 8.10 10.74
CA THR A 137 -6.69 6.63 10.75
C THR A 137 -8.10 6.09 11.01
N GLY A 138 -8.98 6.92 11.60
CA GLY A 138 -10.27 6.46 12.08
C GLY A 138 -10.16 5.55 13.30
N HIS A 139 -11.30 5.28 13.97
CA HIS A 139 -11.32 4.51 15.22
C HIS A 139 -10.82 3.05 15.04
N HIS A 140 -11.10 2.45 13.89
CA HIS A 140 -10.73 1.06 13.57
C HIS A 140 -9.61 0.95 12.54
N GLY A 141 -8.86 2.02 12.28
CA GLY A 141 -7.78 2.03 11.28
C GLY A 141 -8.25 2.09 9.82
N ALA A 142 -9.54 2.34 9.58
CA ALA A 142 -10.12 2.39 8.22
C ALA A 142 -10.33 3.84 7.70
N GLY A 143 -9.69 4.83 8.31
CA GLY A 143 -9.67 6.19 7.80
C GLY A 143 -8.94 6.24 6.45
N GLY A 144 -9.50 6.96 5.49
CA GLY A 144 -8.89 7.06 4.16
C GLY A 144 -9.21 5.91 3.19
N GLU A 145 -10.03 4.93 3.56
CA GLU A 145 -10.46 3.82 2.70
C GLU A 145 -11.45 4.28 1.60
N ILE A 146 -11.08 5.34 0.87
CA ILE A 146 -11.92 5.99 -0.15
C ILE A 146 -12.23 5.08 -1.34
N GLY A 147 -11.36 4.10 -1.63
CA GLY A 147 -11.58 3.11 -2.68
C GLY A 147 -12.81 2.24 -2.43
N HIS A 148 -13.26 2.14 -1.17
CA HIS A 148 -14.43 1.37 -0.79
C HIS A 148 -15.70 2.22 -0.58
N ALA A 149 -15.63 3.53 -0.88
CA ALA A 149 -16.82 4.37 -0.97
C ALA A 149 -17.74 3.86 -2.08
N ASN A 150 -19.05 3.72 -1.77
CA ASN A 150 -20.03 3.27 -2.76
C ASN A 150 -20.33 4.40 -3.76
N VAL A 151 -20.12 4.13 -5.05
CA VAL A 151 -20.37 5.05 -6.16
C VAL A 151 -21.45 4.53 -7.12
N ASP A 152 -21.85 3.28 -6.97
CA ASP A 152 -22.92 2.67 -7.77
C ASP A 152 -23.75 1.70 -6.93
N HIS A 153 -24.95 2.12 -6.57
CA HIS A 153 -25.89 1.31 -5.79
C HIS A 153 -26.52 0.14 -6.57
N HIS A 154 -26.34 0.11 -7.90
CA HIS A 154 -26.90 -0.92 -8.77
C HIS A 154 -25.86 -2.00 -9.14
N GLU A 155 -24.62 -1.86 -8.70
CA GLU A 155 -23.60 -2.88 -8.96
C GLU A 155 -23.96 -4.23 -8.31
N THR A 156 -23.91 -5.28 -9.11
CA THR A 156 -24.26 -6.64 -8.68
C THR A 156 -23.06 -7.47 -8.29
N GLU A 157 -21.87 -7.15 -8.81
CA GLU A 157 -20.63 -7.85 -8.48
C GLU A 157 -20.02 -7.34 -7.18
N SER A 158 -19.57 -8.27 -6.34
CA SER A 158 -18.93 -7.91 -5.07
C SER A 158 -17.51 -7.37 -5.30
N CYS A 159 -17.16 -6.32 -4.56
CA CYS A 159 -15.78 -5.90 -4.36
C CYS A 159 -15.04 -6.90 -3.45
N ASN A 160 -13.71 -6.91 -3.49
CA ASN A 160 -12.89 -7.75 -2.61
C ASN A 160 -13.11 -7.48 -1.11
N CYS A 161 -13.61 -6.29 -0.74
CA CYS A 161 -13.98 -5.97 0.63
C CYS A 161 -15.32 -6.57 1.07
N GLY A 162 -16.06 -7.21 0.17
CA GLY A 162 -17.40 -7.79 0.42
C GLY A 162 -18.55 -6.84 0.08
N ASN A 163 -18.33 -5.55 -0.05
CA ASN A 163 -19.33 -4.57 -0.50
C ASN A 163 -19.53 -4.63 -2.02
N ARG A 164 -20.44 -3.78 -2.54
CA ARG A 164 -20.71 -3.64 -3.97
C ARG A 164 -20.68 -2.17 -4.35
N GLY A 165 -20.33 -1.89 -5.61
CA GLY A 165 -20.33 -0.53 -6.13
C GLY A 165 -19.23 0.36 -5.55
N CYS A 166 -18.14 -0.22 -5.05
CA CYS A 166 -17.00 0.53 -4.55
C CYS A 166 -16.28 1.29 -5.66
N LEU A 167 -15.78 2.49 -5.37
CA LEU A 167 -14.99 3.31 -6.31
C LEU A 167 -13.85 2.49 -6.95
N GLU A 168 -13.20 1.62 -6.20
CA GLU A 168 -12.13 0.74 -6.68
C GLU A 168 -12.58 -0.12 -7.87
N GLN A 169 -13.83 -0.60 -7.89
CA GLN A 169 -14.36 -1.43 -8.98
C GLN A 169 -14.46 -0.68 -10.32
N TYR A 170 -14.34 0.65 -10.30
CA TYR A 170 -14.45 1.53 -11.48
C TYR A 170 -13.14 2.25 -11.80
N ALA A 171 -12.47 2.79 -10.79
CA ALA A 171 -11.34 3.72 -10.96
C ALA A 171 -9.96 3.05 -10.85
N SER A 172 -9.86 1.83 -10.30
CA SER A 172 -8.58 1.11 -10.26
C SER A 172 -8.18 0.55 -11.64
N ALA A 173 -6.92 0.18 -11.79
CA ALA A 173 -6.45 -0.47 -13.01
C ALA A 173 -7.23 -1.77 -13.32
N THR A 174 -7.52 -2.57 -12.30
CA THR A 174 -8.37 -3.77 -12.44
C THR A 174 -9.83 -3.42 -12.72
N GLY A 175 -10.34 -2.36 -12.12
CA GLY A 175 -11.68 -1.83 -12.35
C GLY A 175 -11.87 -1.37 -13.79
N ILE A 176 -10.93 -0.59 -14.32
CA ILE A 176 -10.96 -0.13 -15.72
C ILE A 176 -10.99 -1.33 -16.68
N VAL A 177 -10.17 -2.35 -16.45
CA VAL A 177 -10.17 -3.59 -17.26
C VAL A 177 -11.50 -4.31 -17.16
N ARG A 178 -12.08 -4.41 -15.94
CA ARG A 178 -13.40 -5.01 -15.73
C ARG A 178 -14.49 -4.26 -16.51
N MET A 179 -14.49 -2.93 -16.40
CA MET A 179 -15.47 -2.08 -17.10
C MET A 179 -15.34 -2.20 -18.63
N ALA A 180 -14.10 -2.22 -19.15
CA ALA A 180 -13.86 -2.41 -20.57
C ALA A 180 -14.41 -3.78 -21.05
N LYS A 181 -14.19 -4.85 -20.27
CA LYS A 181 -14.75 -6.18 -20.59
C LYS A 181 -16.27 -6.16 -20.60
N LYS A 182 -16.92 -5.51 -19.65
CA LYS A 182 -18.38 -5.39 -19.60
C LYS A 182 -18.96 -4.60 -20.78
N SER A 183 -18.37 -3.43 -21.06
CA SER A 183 -18.90 -2.51 -22.07
C SER A 183 -18.76 -3.02 -23.51
N LEU A 184 -17.70 -3.76 -23.78
CA LEU A 184 -17.38 -4.13 -25.15
C LEU A 184 -17.90 -5.52 -25.55
N GLN A 185 -18.34 -6.35 -24.58
CA GLN A 185 -18.74 -7.75 -24.80
C GLN A 185 -17.76 -8.53 -25.70
N LEU A 186 -16.53 -8.00 -25.83
CA LEU A 186 -15.50 -8.48 -26.73
C LEU A 186 -14.35 -9.09 -25.93
N PRO A 187 -13.65 -10.11 -26.47
CA PRO A 187 -12.38 -10.53 -25.89
C PRO A 187 -11.43 -9.34 -25.88
N VAL A 188 -10.83 -9.02 -24.75
CA VAL A 188 -9.91 -7.87 -24.53
C VAL A 188 -8.81 -7.79 -25.61
N ARG A 189 -8.45 -8.91 -26.20
CA ARG A 189 -7.47 -9.01 -27.29
C ARG A 189 -7.90 -8.24 -28.56
N THR A 190 -9.20 -8.18 -28.86
CA THR A 190 -9.74 -7.50 -30.05
C THR A 190 -9.75 -5.98 -29.87
N VAL A 191 -10.00 -5.50 -28.64
CA VAL A 191 -10.02 -4.05 -28.33
C VAL A 191 -8.68 -3.39 -28.59
N PHE A 192 -7.58 -4.06 -28.25
CA PHE A 192 -6.22 -3.50 -28.39
C PHE A 192 -5.72 -3.49 -29.83
N SER A 193 -6.21 -4.36 -30.70
CA SER A 193 -5.81 -4.40 -32.12
C SER A 193 -6.44 -3.26 -32.94
N GLU A 194 -7.57 -2.73 -32.49
CA GLU A 194 -8.32 -1.67 -33.18
C GLU A 194 -8.03 -0.25 -32.68
N MET A 195 -7.26 -0.09 -31.61
CA MET A 195 -6.92 1.23 -31.07
C MET A 195 -5.98 1.99 -32.01
N PRO A 196 -6.25 3.30 -32.26
CA PRO A 196 -5.36 4.15 -33.04
C PRO A 196 -3.93 4.12 -32.50
N LYS A 197 -2.93 4.04 -33.38
CA LYS A 197 -1.49 3.93 -33.02
C LYS A 197 -1.02 4.99 -32.03
N ARG A 198 -1.64 6.19 -32.00
CA ARG A 198 -1.33 7.29 -31.07
C ARG A 198 -1.63 6.97 -29.59
N PHE A 199 -2.49 5.98 -29.32
CA PHE A 199 -2.80 5.51 -27.96
C PHE A 199 -1.99 4.28 -27.55
N GLN A 200 -1.11 3.79 -28.44
CA GLN A 200 -0.24 2.64 -28.17
C GLN A 200 1.07 3.08 -27.49
N GLN A 201 1.02 3.94 -26.46
CA GLN A 201 2.22 4.26 -25.70
C GLN A 201 2.73 2.99 -24.99
N LYS A 202 3.92 2.55 -25.41
CA LYS A 202 4.49 1.22 -25.11
C LYS A 202 4.49 0.85 -23.61
N GLN A 203 4.69 1.78 -22.71
CA GLN A 203 4.84 1.49 -21.28
C GLN A 203 3.52 1.22 -20.56
N PHE A 204 2.48 2.04 -20.77
CA PHE A 204 1.15 1.85 -20.18
C PHE A 204 0.52 0.53 -20.66
N TRP A 205 0.59 0.25 -21.95
CA TRP A 205 0.03 -0.96 -22.55
C TRP A 205 0.79 -2.23 -22.20
N THR A 206 2.11 -2.15 -21.96
CA THR A 206 2.88 -3.30 -21.51
C THR A 206 2.47 -3.72 -20.10
N HIS A 207 2.21 -2.75 -19.23
CA HIS A 207 1.74 -3.01 -17.85
C HIS A 207 0.33 -3.58 -17.85
N LEU A 208 -0.59 -2.97 -18.58
CA LEU A 208 -1.97 -3.44 -18.73
C LEU A 208 -2.04 -4.86 -19.32
N ARG A 209 -1.24 -5.18 -20.33
CA ARG A 209 -1.16 -6.54 -20.92
C ARG A 209 -0.66 -7.60 -19.95
N ARG A 210 0.20 -7.24 -18.99
CA ARG A 210 0.65 -8.17 -17.93
C ARG A 210 -0.44 -8.45 -16.90
N MET A 211 -1.36 -7.52 -16.69
CA MET A 211 -2.46 -7.66 -15.72
C MET A 211 -3.66 -8.42 -16.30
N ILE A 212 -3.75 -8.55 -17.64
CA ILE A 212 -4.86 -9.21 -18.35
C ILE A 212 -4.57 -10.71 -18.63
N ARG A 213 -3.34 -11.15 -18.45
CA ARG A 213 -2.95 -12.57 -18.52
C ARG A 213 -3.15 -13.25 -17.18
#